data_65f61c2a21b7a94a17a3f64489ebf558
#
_entry.id   65f61c2a21b7a94a17a3f64489ebf558
#
_cell.length_a   1.000
_cell.length_b   1.000
_cell.length_c   1.000
_cell.angle_alpha   90.00
_cell.angle_beta   90.00
_cell.angle_gamma   90.00
#
_symmetry.space_group_name_H-M   'P 1'
#
loop_
_entity.id
_entity.type
_entity.pdbx_description
1 polymer ?
#
loop_
_entity_poly.entity_id
_entity_poly.type
_entity_poly.pdbx_seq_one_letter_code
_entity_poly.pdbx_strand_id
1 'polypeptide(L)'
;MKIKTKIIFILIIFLNSCGYSPIYYNERGSIKIDKIEMRGDKKINNKIYNNLKNLQGEGVDTKKLQIQLETKKERVITSKNQKGDSKSFNLTINVKLIVSENNILVETKSFQKNYNYNGTSNKFDLSKNEKIIKKNLTEKIAEEIILFLYSL
;
A
#
# COMPACT_ATOMS: atom_id res chain seq x y z
N MET A 1 49.53 -6.18 -24.90
CA MET A 1 48.35 -7.00 -24.54
C MET A 1 48.06 -7.06 -23.03
N LYS A 2 49.00 -6.96 -22.13
CA LYS A 2 48.79 -7.15 -20.66
C LYS A 2 48.09 -6.00 -19.92
N ILE A 3 48.11 -4.77 -20.42
CA ILE A 3 47.47 -3.60 -19.75
C ILE A 3 45.97 -3.58 -19.98
N LYS A 4 45.50 -3.87 -21.19
CA LYS A 4 44.05 -3.91 -21.52
C LYS A 4 43.31 -4.97 -20.70
N THR A 5 43.92 -6.11 -20.47
CA THR A 5 43.34 -7.19 -19.66
C THR A 5 43.20 -6.80 -18.18
N LYS A 6 44.16 -6.04 -17.62
CA LYS A 6 44.08 -5.54 -16.23
C LYS A 6 42.98 -4.51 -16.05
N ILE A 7 42.77 -3.63 -17.05
CA ILE A 7 41.70 -2.61 -17.01
C ILE A 7 40.33 -3.28 -17.05
N ILE A 8 40.14 -4.32 -17.87
CA ILE A 8 38.89 -5.08 -17.94
C ILE A 8 38.59 -5.78 -16.61
N PHE A 9 39.63 -6.35 -15.96
CA PHE A 9 39.45 -7.02 -14.67
C PHE A 9 39.07 -6.06 -13.54
N ILE A 10 39.61 -4.85 -13.52
CA ILE A 10 39.25 -3.79 -12.57
C ILE A 10 37.81 -3.33 -12.81
N LEU A 11 37.37 -3.18 -14.07
CA LEU A 11 36.01 -2.75 -14.42
C LEU A 11 34.95 -3.77 -13.96
N ILE A 12 35.24 -5.08 -14.00
CA ILE A 12 34.35 -6.14 -13.55
C ILE A 12 34.14 -6.12 -12.03
N ILE A 13 35.18 -5.70 -11.25
CA ILE A 13 35.07 -5.60 -9.79
C ILE A 13 34.13 -4.47 -9.36
N PHE A 14 34.07 -3.36 -10.11
CA PHE A 14 33.16 -2.24 -9.83
C PHE A 14 31.69 -2.52 -10.16
N LEU A 15 31.37 -3.51 -10.99
CA LEU A 15 30.01 -3.88 -11.36
C LEU A 15 29.28 -4.72 -10.28
N ASN A 16 29.97 -5.27 -9.30
CA ASN A 16 29.40 -6.08 -8.23
C ASN A 16 28.95 -5.27 -7.00
N SER A 17 29.00 -3.93 -7.02
CA SER A 17 28.70 -3.07 -5.86
C SER A 17 27.23 -2.64 -5.75
N CYS A 18 26.29 -3.31 -6.40
CA CYS A 18 24.86 -3.06 -6.19
C CYS A 18 24.28 -4.05 -5.17
N GLY A 19 24.80 -4.00 -3.93
CA GLY A 19 24.18 -4.66 -2.77
C GLY A 19 22.95 -3.88 -2.29
N TYR A 20 21.86 -3.83 -3.09
CA TYR A 20 20.57 -3.37 -2.60
C TYR A 20 19.97 -4.47 -1.72
N SER A 21 20.23 -4.42 -0.42
CA SER A 21 19.42 -5.18 0.54
C SER A 21 18.20 -4.33 0.89
N PRO A 22 16.95 -4.82 0.70
CA PRO A 22 15.78 -4.10 1.12
C PRO A 22 15.84 -3.92 2.64
N ILE A 23 15.78 -2.67 3.10
CA ILE A 23 15.92 -2.23 4.51
C ILE A 23 14.97 -2.99 5.45
N TYR A 24 13.88 -3.53 4.90
CA TYR A 24 12.81 -4.20 5.64
C TYR A 24 12.98 -5.73 5.77
N TYR A 25 14.05 -6.33 5.28
CA TYR A 25 14.21 -7.78 5.31
C TYR A 25 14.51 -8.32 6.72
N ASN A 26 15.22 -7.55 7.54
CA ASN A 26 15.67 -8.00 8.87
C ASN A 26 14.63 -7.80 9.99
N GLU A 27 13.57 -7.01 9.77
CA GLU A 27 12.56 -6.71 10.79
C GLU A 27 11.26 -7.54 10.67
N ARG A 28 11.15 -8.39 9.66
CA ARG A 28 9.95 -9.20 9.40
C ARG A 28 9.57 -10.19 10.53
N GLY A 29 10.39 -10.32 11.55
CA GLY A 29 10.15 -11.23 12.66
C GLY A 29 9.55 -10.61 13.93
N SER A 30 9.54 -9.28 14.04
CA SER A 30 9.25 -8.61 15.31
C SER A 30 7.78 -8.29 15.58
N ILE A 31 6.92 -8.34 14.53
CA ILE A 31 5.51 -7.98 14.66
C ILE A 31 4.64 -9.10 14.12
N LYS A 32 3.63 -9.48 14.93
CA LYS A 32 2.58 -10.39 14.52
C LYS A 32 1.22 -9.76 14.74
N ILE A 33 0.31 -9.97 13.80
CA ILE A 33 -1.06 -9.54 13.91
C ILE A 33 -1.89 -10.73 14.42
N ASP A 34 -2.43 -10.58 15.61
CA ASP A 34 -3.30 -11.57 16.27
C ASP A 34 -4.70 -11.52 15.67
N LYS A 35 -5.26 -10.31 15.54
CA LYS A 35 -6.63 -10.11 15.09
C LYS A 35 -6.72 -8.94 14.12
N ILE A 36 -7.50 -9.11 13.04
CA ILE A 36 -7.84 -8.06 12.08
C ILE A 36 -9.36 -7.90 12.03
N GLU A 37 -9.85 -6.74 12.41
CA GLU A 37 -11.24 -6.34 12.22
C GLU A 37 -11.34 -5.30 11.09
N MET A 38 -12.34 -5.41 10.23
CA MET A 38 -12.48 -4.52 9.09
C MET A 38 -13.92 -4.05 8.89
N ARG A 39 -14.08 -2.73 8.67
CA ARG A 39 -15.36 -2.08 8.36
C ARG A 39 -15.23 -1.25 7.09
N GLY A 40 -16.34 -1.06 6.34
CA GLY A 40 -16.42 -0.22 5.15
C GLY A 40 -16.39 -0.98 3.82
N ASP A 41 -15.63 -0.52 2.81
CA ASP A 41 -15.62 -1.10 1.46
C ASP A 41 -14.95 -2.49 1.46
N LYS A 42 -15.77 -3.54 1.24
CA LYS A 42 -15.30 -4.94 1.24
C LYS A 42 -14.16 -5.21 0.26
N LYS A 43 -14.14 -4.55 -0.91
CA LYS A 43 -13.11 -4.80 -1.93
C LYS A 43 -11.77 -4.17 -1.52
N ILE A 44 -11.81 -3.00 -0.90
CA ILE A 44 -10.63 -2.34 -0.33
C ILE A 44 -10.11 -3.19 0.84
N ASN A 45 -10.99 -3.58 1.76
CA ASN A 45 -10.67 -4.41 2.92
C ASN A 45 -9.97 -5.70 2.51
N ASN A 46 -10.55 -6.46 1.56
CA ASN A 46 -9.97 -7.71 1.08
C ASN A 46 -8.58 -7.51 0.45
N LYS A 47 -8.38 -6.38 -0.25
CA LYS A 47 -7.08 -6.10 -0.85
C LYS A 47 -6.03 -5.78 0.21
N ILE A 48 -6.37 -4.96 1.22
CA ILE A 48 -5.47 -4.65 2.35
C ILE A 48 -5.19 -5.94 3.14
N TYR A 49 -6.21 -6.72 3.47
CA TYR A 49 -6.06 -7.98 4.18
C TYR A 49 -5.07 -8.94 3.49
N ASN A 50 -5.19 -9.09 2.17
CA ASN A 50 -4.27 -9.95 1.40
C ASN A 50 -2.80 -9.53 1.47
N ASN A 51 -2.53 -8.25 1.72
CA ASN A 51 -1.17 -7.76 1.95
C ASN A 51 -0.72 -7.98 3.41
N LEU A 52 -1.65 -7.88 4.36
CA LEU A 52 -1.35 -8.00 5.79
C LEU A 52 -1.35 -9.45 6.31
N LYS A 53 -2.02 -10.38 5.62
CA LYS A 53 -2.18 -11.77 6.08
C LYS A 53 -0.85 -12.48 6.37
N ASN A 54 0.22 -12.11 5.69
CA ASN A 54 1.55 -12.69 5.93
C ASN A 54 2.17 -12.24 7.26
N LEU A 55 1.61 -11.20 7.89
CA LEU A 55 1.96 -10.74 9.23
C LEU A 55 1.13 -11.43 10.32
N GLN A 56 0.09 -12.21 9.93
CA GLN A 56 -0.68 -13.01 10.87
C GLN A 56 0.07 -14.28 11.25
N GLY A 57 -0.11 -14.71 12.49
CA GLY A 57 0.42 -15.97 13.00
C GLY A 57 0.93 -15.86 14.43
N GLU A 58 1.32 -17.01 14.97
CA GLU A 58 1.96 -17.11 16.29
C GLU A 58 3.48 -17.00 16.11
N GLY A 59 4.12 -16.26 17.01
CA GLY A 59 5.58 -16.14 17.10
C GLY A 59 5.97 -16.14 18.57
N VAL A 60 7.13 -16.74 18.86
CA VAL A 60 7.73 -16.66 20.21
C VAL A 60 8.44 -15.29 20.28
N ASP A 61 8.22 -14.53 21.36
CA ASP A 61 8.81 -13.21 21.62
C ASP A 61 8.47 -12.10 20.60
N THR A 62 7.29 -12.15 19.98
CA THR A 62 6.82 -11.09 19.07
C THR A 62 5.68 -10.28 19.69
N LYS A 63 5.65 -8.96 19.42
CA LYS A 63 4.49 -8.11 19.76
C LYS A 63 3.26 -8.63 19.03
N LYS A 64 2.19 -8.95 19.78
CA LYS A 64 0.89 -9.38 19.23
C LYS A 64 -0.03 -8.18 19.09
N LEU A 65 -0.18 -7.68 17.89
CA LEU A 65 -1.02 -6.52 17.59
C LEU A 65 -2.42 -6.94 17.16
N GLN A 66 -3.40 -6.23 17.64
CA GLN A 66 -4.78 -6.30 17.15
C GLN A 66 -5.01 -5.04 16.32
N ILE A 67 -5.52 -5.19 15.10
CA ILE A 67 -5.77 -4.05 14.22
C ILE A 67 -7.24 -3.96 13.81
N GLN A 68 -7.73 -2.74 13.77
CA GLN A 68 -9.04 -2.41 13.22
C GLN A 68 -8.87 -1.43 12.08
N LEU A 69 -9.49 -1.75 10.93
CA LEU A 69 -9.48 -0.95 9.72
C LEU A 69 -10.87 -0.41 9.44
N GLU A 70 -10.98 0.90 9.23
CA GLU A 70 -12.18 1.56 8.72
C GLU A 70 -11.87 2.15 7.35
N THR A 71 -12.52 1.65 6.29
CA THR A 71 -12.23 2.05 4.92
C THR A 71 -13.40 2.78 4.28
N LYS A 72 -13.09 3.88 3.58
CA LYS A 72 -14.06 4.69 2.84
C LYS A 72 -13.53 5.01 1.45
N LYS A 73 -14.39 4.89 0.45
CA LYS A 73 -14.13 5.32 -0.91
C LYS A 73 -15.04 6.50 -1.25
N GLU A 74 -14.47 7.54 -1.80
CA GLU A 74 -15.19 8.70 -2.30
C GLU A 74 -14.86 8.96 -3.77
N ARG A 75 -15.86 9.37 -4.55
CA ARG A 75 -15.70 9.79 -5.94
C ARG A 75 -16.41 11.10 -6.14
N VAL A 76 -15.65 12.11 -6.56
CA VAL A 76 -16.17 13.47 -6.76
C VAL A 76 -15.96 13.88 -8.23
N ILE A 77 -16.94 14.57 -8.81
CA ILE A 77 -16.80 15.19 -10.12
C ILE A 77 -15.98 16.46 -9.94
N THR A 78 -14.86 16.57 -10.65
CA THR A 78 -13.95 17.73 -10.56
C THR A 78 -14.13 18.72 -11.70
N SER A 79 -14.67 18.29 -12.86
CA SER A 79 -15.07 19.20 -13.93
C SER A 79 -16.23 18.66 -14.76
N LYS A 80 -16.96 19.59 -15.41
CA LYS A 80 -18.03 19.30 -16.35
C LYS A 80 -17.74 19.98 -17.69
N ASN A 81 -18.30 19.45 -18.78
CA ASN A 81 -18.28 20.11 -20.07
C ASN A 81 -19.40 21.18 -20.17
N GLN A 82 -19.46 21.91 -21.30
CA GLN A 82 -20.49 22.94 -21.54
C GLN A 82 -21.92 22.39 -21.53
N LYS A 83 -22.12 21.08 -21.75
CA LYS A 83 -23.43 20.41 -21.72
C LYS A 83 -23.79 19.89 -20.33
N GLY A 84 -22.91 20.08 -19.31
CA GLY A 84 -23.12 19.62 -17.95
C GLY A 84 -22.65 18.18 -17.68
N ASP A 85 -22.12 17.47 -18.68
CA ASP A 85 -21.62 16.09 -18.48
C ASP A 85 -20.30 16.10 -17.71
N SER A 86 -20.11 15.09 -16.88
CA SER A 86 -18.89 14.94 -16.07
C SER A 86 -17.69 14.65 -16.94
N LYS A 87 -16.68 15.55 -16.93
CA LYS A 87 -15.47 15.47 -17.73
C LYS A 87 -14.28 14.85 -16.96
N SER A 88 -14.17 15.17 -15.68
CA SER A 88 -13.12 14.62 -14.83
C SER A 88 -13.62 14.31 -13.43
N PHE A 89 -12.92 13.43 -12.77
CA PHE A 89 -13.26 12.87 -11.46
C PHE A 89 -12.02 12.82 -10.57
N ASN A 90 -12.25 12.89 -9.26
CA ASN A 90 -11.27 12.52 -8.25
C ASN A 90 -11.78 11.28 -7.51
N LEU A 91 -10.95 10.26 -7.41
CA LEU A 91 -11.20 9.08 -6.59
C LEU A 91 -10.29 9.15 -5.36
N THR A 92 -10.89 9.16 -4.17
CA THR A 92 -10.19 9.17 -2.89
C THR A 92 -10.47 7.88 -2.14
N ILE A 93 -9.42 7.30 -1.54
CA ILE A 93 -9.53 6.20 -0.59
C ILE A 93 -8.98 6.68 0.74
N ASN A 94 -9.78 6.53 1.78
CA ASN A 94 -9.43 6.82 3.16
C ASN A 94 -9.42 5.51 3.95
N VAL A 95 -8.38 5.29 4.74
CA VAL A 95 -8.25 4.14 5.64
C VAL A 95 -7.81 4.66 7.00
N LYS A 96 -8.63 4.43 8.02
CA LYS A 96 -8.26 4.65 9.41
C LYS A 96 -7.82 3.32 9.99
N LEU A 97 -6.60 3.29 10.50
CA LEU A 97 -6.01 2.16 11.21
C LEU A 97 -5.99 2.46 12.71
N ILE A 98 -6.50 1.53 13.50
CA ILE A 98 -6.43 1.55 14.96
C ILE A 98 -5.62 0.33 15.36
N VAL A 99 -4.55 0.53 16.11
CA VAL A 99 -3.64 -0.52 16.59
C VAL A 99 -3.77 -0.63 18.10
N SER A 100 -3.96 -1.85 18.58
CA SER A 100 -4.03 -2.17 20.00
C SER A 100 -3.10 -3.35 20.33
N GLU A 101 -2.58 -3.39 21.54
CA GLU A 101 -1.84 -4.50 22.10
C GLU A 101 -2.51 -4.90 23.44
N ASN A 102 -2.87 -6.17 23.61
CA ASN A 102 -3.59 -6.65 24.81
C ASN A 102 -4.85 -5.82 25.13
N ASN A 103 -5.61 -5.41 24.11
CA ASN A 103 -6.78 -4.52 24.20
C ASN A 103 -6.48 -3.07 24.67
N ILE A 104 -5.23 -2.68 24.76
CA ILE A 104 -4.82 -1.31 25.06
C ILE A 104 -4.50 -0.62 23.73
N LEU A 105 -5.08 0.56 23.50
CA LEU A 105 -4.80 1.38 22.33
C LEU A 105 -3.34 1.79 22.30
N VAL A 106 -2.64 1.41 21.23
CA VAL A 106 -1.25 1.82 20.97
C VAL A 106 -1.24 3.07 20.11
N GLU A 107 -1.91 3.05 18.97
CA GLU A 107 -1.88 4.16 18.02
C GLU A 107 -3.12 4.16 17.11
N THR A 108 -3.45 5.36 16.61
CA THR A 108 -4.47 5.55 15.55
C THR A 108 -3.87 6.38 14.43
N LYS A 109 -3.92 5.87 13.19
CA LYS A 109 -3.37 6.57 12.02
C LYS A 109 -4.34 6.53 10.85
N SER A 110 -4.41 7.63 10.12
CA SER A 110 -5.22 7.75 8.90
C SER A 110 -4.31 7.81 7.67
N PHE A 111 -4.66 7.02 6.66
CA PHE A 111 -4.00 6.99 5.37
C PHE A 111 -4.97 7.44 4.30
N GLN A 112 -4.53 8.31 3.41
CA GLN A 112 -5.35 8.83 2.32
C GLN A 112 -4.55 8.84 1.03
N LYS A 113 -5.16 8.34 -0.03
CA LYS A 113 -4.65 8.46 -1.40
C LYS A 113 -5.79 8.88 -2.33
N ASN A 114 -5.45 9.74 -3.27
CA ASN A 114 -6.40 10.16 -4.30
C ASN A 114 -5.75 10.15 -5.69
N TYR A 115 -6.60 10.16 -6.71
CA TYR A 115 -6.18 10.24 -8.09
C TYR A 115 -7.22 10.94 -8.94
N ASN A 116 -6.79 11.93 -9.74
CA ASN A 116 -7.63 12.60 -10.71
C ASN A 116 -7.55 11.88 -12.06
N TYR A 117 -8.70 11.66 -12.68
CA TYR A 117 -8.78 10.99 -13.99
C TYR A 117 -9.90 11.58 -14.84
N ASN A 118 -9.74 11.46 -16.16
CA ASN A 118 -10.73 11.94 -17.11
C ASN A 118 -11.82 10.89 -17.33
N GLY A 119 -13.05 11.38 -17.50
CA GLY A 119 -14.16 10.58 -17.99
C GLY A 119 -13.95 10.19 -19.46
N THR A 120 -14.51 9.06 -19.84
CA THR A 120 -14.62 8.62 -21.23
C THR A 120 -16.09 8.49 -21.60
N SER A 121 -16.43 8.59 -22.89
CA SER A 121 -17.79 8.36 -23.38
C SER A 121 -18.25 6.92 -23.19
N ASN A 122 -17.30 5.98 -23.18
CA ASN A 122 -17.55 4.56 -22.94
C ASN A 122 -17.59 4.27 -21.43
N LYS A 123 -18.79 3.98 -20.91
CA LYS A 123 -19.00 3.67 -19.48
C LYS A 123 -18.25 2.42 -19.00
N PHE A 124 -18.05 1.44 -19.90
CA PHE A 124 -17.29 0.22 -19.59
C PHE A 124 -15.82 0.52 -19.35
N ASP A 125 -15.20 1.30 -20.24
CA ASP A 125 -13.80 1.71 -20.13
C ASP A 125 -13.58 2.58 -18.89
N LEU A 126 -14.51 3.49 -18.60
CA LEU A 126 -14.48 4.30 -17.38
C LEU A 126 -14.49 3.41 -16.13
N SER A 127 -15.40 2.42 -16.07
CA SER A 127 -15.50 1.50 -14.94
C SER A 127 -14.24 0.63 -14.78
N LYS A 128 -13.67 0.16 -15.90
CA LYS A 128 -12.42 -0.62 -15.91
C LYS A 128 -11.25 0.21 -15.38
N ASN A 129 -11.13 1.45 -15.85
CA ASN A 129 -10.10 2.38 -15.41
C ASN A 129 -10.23 2.68 -13.89
N GLU A 130 -11.45 2.97 -13.41
CA GLU A 130 -11.69 3.20 -11.97
C GLU A 130 -11.32 1.98 -11.12
N LYS A 131 -11.54 0.74 -11.60
CA LYS A 131 -11.10 -0.46 -10.88
C LYS A 131 -9.58 -0.52 -10.74
N ILE A 132 -8.85 -0.17 -11.81
CA ILE A 132 -7.38 -0.16 -11.83
C ILE A 132 -6.88 0.92 -10.86
N ILE A 133 -7.41 2.14 -10.95
CA ILE A 133 -7.05 3.25 -10.06
C ILE A 133 -7.29 2.85 -8.60
N LYS A 134 -8.49 2.34 -8.29
CA LYS A 134 -8.82 1.89 -6.93
C LYS A 134 -7.84 0.82 -6.43
N LYS A 135 -7.51 -0.17 -7.26
CA LYS A 135 -6.54 -1.20 -6.92
C LYS A 135 -5.19 -0.59 -6.56
N ASN A 136 -4.65 0.29 -7.41
CA ASN A 136 -3.34 0.90 -7.22
C ASN A 136 -3.28 1.79 -5.97
N LEU A 137 -4.33 2.61 -5.72
CA LEU A 137 -4.40 3.43 -4.51
C LEU A 137 -4.46 2.57 -3.25
N THR A 138 -5.23 1.47 -3.29
CA THR A 138 -5.34 0.54 -2.15
C THR A 138 -4.02 -0.18 -1.87
N GLU A 139 -3.27 -0.58 -2.90
CA GLU A 139 -1.95 -1.20 -2.77
C GLU A 139 -0.96 -0.25 -2.10
N LYS A 140 -0.90 1.01 -2.55
CA LYS A 140 -0.04 2.03 -1.93
C LYS A 140 -0.38 2.26 -0.45
N ILE A 141 -1.67 2.30 -0.11
CA ILE A 141 -2.10 2.42 1.30
C ILE A 141 -1.69 1.18 2.10
N ALA A 142 -1.85 -0.03 1.53
CA ALA A 142 -1.45 -1.26 2.22
C ALA A 142 0.06 -1.30 2.50
N GLU A 143 0.88 -0.85 1.56
CA GLU A 143 2.32 -0.71 1.74
C GLU A 143 2.66 0.27 2.87
N GLU A 144 2.02 1.44 2.89
CA GLU A 144 2.21 2.43 3.97
C GLU A 144 1.77 1.92 5.34
N ILE A 145 0.68 1.12 5.39
CA ILE A 145 0.24 0.47 6.64
C ILE A 145 1.31 -0.52 7.12
N ILE A 146 1.86 -1.34 6.23
CA ILE A 146 2.92 -2.30 6.58
C ILE A 146 4.15 -1.57 7.12
N LEU A 147 4.60 -0.52 6.43
CA LEU A 147 5.73 0.29 6.88
C LEU A 147 5.48 0.92 8.24
N PHE A 148 4.27 1.44 8.45
CA PHE A 148 3.89 2.01 9.74
C PHE A 148 3.89 0.97 10.86
N LEU A 149 3.31 -0.22 10.62
CA LEU A 149 3.31 -1.29 11.61
C LEU A 149 4.72 -1.70 12.02
N TYR A 150 5.68 -1.74 11.08
CA TYR A 150 7.08 -2.02 11.40
C TYR A 150 7.79 -0.88 12.15
N SER A 151 7.21 0.31 12.20
CA SER A 151 7.77 1.45 12.97
C SER A 151 7.28 1.52 14.42
N LEU A 152 6.35 0.65 14.83
CA LEU A 152 5.82 0.52 16.20
C LEU A 152 6.70 -0.39 17.07
#